data_216e4c5c4b4ba77cd0c02517635ac351
#
_entry.id   216e4c5c4b4ba77cd0c02517635ac351
#
_cell.length_a   1.000
_cell.length_b   1.000
_cell.length_c   1.000
_cell.angle_alpha   90.00
_cell.angle_beta   90.00
_cell.angle_gamma   90.00
#
_symmetry.space_group_name_H-M   'P 1'
#
loop_
_entity.id
_entity.type
_entity.pdbx_description
1 polymer ?
#
loop_
_entity_poly.entity_id
_entity_poly.type
_entity_poly.pdbx_seq_one_letter_code
_entity_poly.pdbx_strand_id
1 'polypeptide(L)'
;CFLSGIGGTLFDPPRTALVVKLIRPQHRGRFFSILMMQDSAGAVIGALLGSWLLQYDFRLVCAAGAVLFMLCALFNGLFLPAWKLSTVKAPVREGLGRVLRDRRFVTYVLTLTGYYMLAVQVMLMLPIMVNDIAGTPAAVKWMYAIEACLSLTLLYPIARWSERRFRLEHRLMAGLFLMTLSMMPIGLVNTLQQLFTLICTFYIGSIIAEPARETLSASLADARARGSYMGFSRLGLALGGALGYAGGGWLFDAGKALNQPELPWMMLGVVGFMTLLALWWQFSQKRSASGMLEPGA
;
A
#
# COMPACT_ATOMS: atom_id res chain seq x y z
N CYS A 1 12.79 11.72 -11.72
CA CYS A 1 11.93 11.56 -10.52
C CYS A 1 10.68 12.47 -10.55
N PHE A 2 10.78 13.81 -10.79
CA PHE A 2 9.61 14.70 -10.74
C PHE A 2 8.54 14.39 -11.79
N LEU A 3 8.92 14.23 -13.07
CA LEU A 3 7.98 13.87 -14.15
C LEU A 3 7.36 12.47 -13.95
N SER A 4 8.14 11.51 -13.45
CA SER A 4 7.63 10.17 -13.11
C SER A 4 6.60 10.23 -12.00
N GLY A 5 6.82 11.05 -10.97
CA GLY A 5 5.85 11.26 -9.89
C GLY A 5 4.53 11.88 -10.39
N ILE A 6 4.60 12.88 -11.28
CA ILE A 6 3.40 13.46 -11.91
C ILE A 6 2.66 12.40 -12.73
N GLY A 7 3.36 11.58 -13.53
CA GLY A 7 2.76 10.51 -14.31
C GLY A 7 2.00 9.50 -13.44
N GLY A 8 2.59 9.04 -12.35
CA GLY A 8 1.95 8.13 -11.39
C GLY A 8 0.71 8.74 -10.74
N THR A 9 0.78 9.99 -10.30
CA THR A 9 -0.37 10.67 -9.67
C THR A 9 -1.51 10.94 -10.65
N LEU A 10 -1.24 11.09 -11.92
CA LEU A 10 -2.27 11.23 -12.97
C LEU A 10 -2.91 9.88 -13.35
N PHE A 11 -2.20 8.77 -13.20
CA PHE A 11 -2.68 7.44 -13.60
C PHE A 11 -3.45 6.71 -12.49
N ASP A 12 -2.90 6.64 -11.29
CA ASP A 12 -3.42 5.79 -10.21
C ASP A 12 -4.84 6.15 -9.73
N PRO A 13 -5.19 7.42 -9.43
CA PRO A 13 -6.52 7.75 -8.95
C PRO A 13 -7.62 7.48 -9.98
N PRO A 14 -7.46 7.81 -11.28
CA PRO A 14 -8.45 7.46 -12.31
C PRO A 14 -8.60 5.94 -12.50
N ARG A 15 -7.48 5.17 -12.47
CA ARG A 15 -7.50 3.70 -12.53
C ARG A 15 -8.35 3.13 -11.41
N THR A 16 -8.09 3.54 -10.17
CA THR A 16 -8.84 3.08 -8.99
C THR A 16 -10.31 3.49 -9.05
N ALA A 17 -10.60 4.72 -9.44
CA ALA A 17 -11.97 5.22 -9.58
C ALA A 17 -12.76 4.48 -10.68
N LEU A 18 -12.10 4.10 -11.79
CA LEU A 18 -12.68 3.31 -12.86
C LEU A 18 -13.05 1.91 -12.38
N VAL A 19 -12.15 1.23 -11.68
CA VAL A 19 -12.38 -0.08 -11.08
C VAL A 19 -13.59 -0.05 -10.16
N VAL A 20 -13.66 0.95 -9.28
CA VAL A 20 -14.79 1.11 -8.34
C VAL A 20 -16.11 1.35 -9.05
N LYS A 21 -16.08 2.01 -10.23
CA LYS A 21 -17.28 2.24 -11.05
C LYS A 21 -17.77 0.99 -11.78
N LEU A 22 -16.84 0.22 -12.34
CA LEU A 22 -17.17 -0.93 -13.20
C LEU A 22 -17.46 -2.20 -12.41
N ILE A 23 -16.79 -2.39 -11.27
CA ILE A 23 -16.84 -3.62 -10.50
C ILE A 23 -17.88 -3.51 -9.37
N ARG A 24 -18.75 -4.51 -9.28
CA ARG A 24 -19.73 -4.62 -8.19
C ARG A 24 -19.02 -4.66 -6.83
N PRO A 25 -19.57 -4.01 -5.77
CA PRO A 25 -18.95 -3.94 -4.45
C PRO A 25 -18.44 -5.28 -3.90
N GLN A 26 -19.21 -6.36 -4.16
CA GLN A 26 -18.91 -7.73 -3.71
C GLN A 26 -17.62 -8.32 -4.32
N HIS A 27 -17.18 -7.84 -5.48
CA HIS A 27 -16.03 -8.39 -6.21
C HIS A 27 -14.81 -7.45 -6.22
N ARG A 28 -14.91 -6.26 -5.60
CA ARG A 28 -13.84 -5.25 -5.61
C ARG A 28 -12.56 -5.76 -4.97
N GLY A 29 -12.65 -6.44 -3.83
CA GLY A 29 -11.48 -6.97 -3.14
C GLY A 29 -10.70 -7.96 -4.00
N ARG A 30 -11.40 -8.89 -4.65
CA ARG A 30 -10.77 -9.83 -5.60
C ARG A 30 -10.12 -9.12 -6.77
N PHE A 31 -10.81 -8.13 -7.32
CA PHE A 31 -10.28 -7.40 -8.47
C PHE A 31 -9.02 -6.61 -8.10
N PHE A 32 -9.02 -5.93 -6.94
CA PHE A 32 -7.83 -5.27 -6.42
C PHE A 32 -6.69 -6.25 -6.17
N SER A 33 -6.97 -7.45 -5.64
CA SER A 33 -5.94 -8.50 -5.48
C SER A 33 -5.33 -8.92 -6.82
N ILE A 34 -6.14 -9.09 -7.87
CA ILE A 34 -5.65 -9.41 -9.21
C ILE A 34 -4.78 -8.28 -9.78
N LEU A 35 -5.19 -7.02 -9.59
CA LEU A 35 -4.38 -5.87 -10.01
C LEU A 35 -3.04 -5.83 -9.27
N MET A 36 -3.02 -6.11 -7.97
CA MET A 36 -1.79 -6.16 -7.18
C MET A 36 -0.88 -7.32 -7.61
N MET A 37 -1.45 -8.49 -7.94
CA MET A 37 -0.67 -9.59 -8.55
C MET A 37 -0.06 -9.18 -9.88
N GLN A 38 -0.81 -8.48 -10.72
CA GLN A 38 -0.31 -7.95 -11.99
C GLN A 38 0.83 -6.95 -11.76
N ASP A 39 0.69 -6.05 -10.78
CA ASP A 39 1.70 -5.06 -10.43
C ASP A 39 2.98 -5.77 -9.91
N SER A 40 2.84 -6.80 -9.06
CA SER A 40 3.97 -7.63 -8.58
C SER A 40 4.64 -8.41 -9.72
N ALA A 41 3.87 -9.02 -10.62
CA ALA A 41 4.40 -9.72 -11.78
C ALA A 41 5.15 -8.76 -12.72
N GLY A 42 4.59 -7.58 -12.94
CA GLY A 42 5.22 -6.52 -13.72
C GLY A 42 6.52 -6.04 -13.11
N ALA A 43 6.59 -5.89 -11.78
CA ALA A 43 7.82 -5.52 -11.08
C ALA A 43 8.92 -6.57 -11.25
N VAL A 44 8.60 -7.86 -11.12
CA VAL A 44 9.56 -8.96 -11.34
C VAL A 44 10.06 -9.01 -12.78
N ILE A 45 9.14 -8.99 -13.75
CA ILE A 45 9.49 -9.01 -15.18
C ILE A 45 10.31 -7.76 -15.53
N GLY A 46 9.90 -6.59 -15.04
CA GLY A 46 10.60 -5.33 -15.25
C GLY A 46 12.01 -5.33 -14.67
N ALA A 47 12.20 -5.87 -13.46
CA ALA A 47 13.52 -6.01 -12.86
C ALA A 47 14.43 -6.97 -13.63
N LEU A 48 13.91 -8.11 -14.08
CA LEU A 48 14.65 -9.09 -14.89
C LEU A 48 15.07 -8.50 -16.25
N LEU A 49 14.13 -7.91 -16.97
CA LEU A 49 14.39 -7.26 -18.25
C LEU A 49 15.35 -6.07 -18.09
N GLY A 50 15.12 -5.24 -17.06
CA GLY A 50 15.98 -4.10 -16.78
C GLY A 50 17.41 -4.52 -16.47
N SER A 51 17.60 -5.53 -15.60
CA SER A 51 18.94 -6.04 -15.27
C SER A 51 19.63 -6.68 -16.47
N TRP A 52 18.89 -7.38 -17.34
CA TRP A 52 19.44 -7.94 -18.58
C TRP A 52 19.84 -6.85 -19.57
N LEU A 53 19.01 -5.84 -19.81
CA LEU A 53 19.32 -4.72 -20.70
C LEU A 53 20.47 -3.86 -20.16
N LEU A 54 20.58 -3.71 -18.85
CA LEU A 54 21.62 -2.92 -18.20
C LEU A 54 23.03 -3.48 -18.44
N GLN A 55 23.16 -4.80 -18.73
CA GLN A 55 24.45 -5.41 -19.10
C GLN A 55 25.01 -4.87 -20.42
N TYR A 56 24.15 -4.33 -21.29
CA TYR A 56 24.57 -3.76 -22.57
C TYR A 56 24.73 -2.24 -22.48
N ASP A 57 23.69 -1.51 -22.13
CA ASP A 57 23.72 -0.04 -21.99
C ASP A 57 22.51 0.44 -21.19
N PHE A 58 22.72 1.40 -20.28
CA PHE A 58 21.65 2.08 -19.54
C PHE A 58 20.63 2.76 -20.46
N ARG A 59 21.07 3.25 -21.64
CA ARG A 59 20.18 3.87 -22.63
C ARG A 59 19.13 2.88 -23.16
N LEU A 60 19.47 1.60 -23.29
CA LEU A 60 18.52 0.57 -23.72
C LEU A 60 17.43 0.34 -22.68
N VAL A 61 17.75 0.41 -21.39
CA VAL A 61 16.75 0.34 -20.31
C VAL A 61 15.76 1.50 -20.41
N CYS A 62 16.28 2.72 -20.60
CA CYS A 62 15.45 3.91 -20.77
C CYS A 62 14.57 3.84 -22.03
N ALA A 63 15.14 3.40 -23.15
CA ALA A 63 14.42 3.25 -24.43
C ALA A 63 13.32 2.18 -24.33
N ALA A 64 13.61 1.01 -23.74
CA ALA A 64 12.64 -0.04 -23.52
C ALA A 64 11.48 0.43 -22.62
N GLY A 65 11.80 1.14 -21.53
CA GLY A 65 10.79 1.77 -20.67
C GLY A 65 9.91 2.75 -21.43
N ALA A 66 10.51 3.64 -22.22
CA ALA A 66 9.75 4.61 -23.02
C ALA A 66 8.84 3.93 -24.04
N VAL A 67 9.33 2.91 -24.74
CA VAL A 67 8.52 2.12 -25.70
C VAL A 67 7.36 1.42 -25.00
N LEU A 68 7.59 0.78 -23.85
CA LEU A 68 6.53 0.12 -23.07
C LEU A 68 5.45 1.11 -22.61
N PHE A 69 5.84 2.28 -22.11
CA PHE A 69 4.88 3.32 -21.71
C PHE A 69 4.10 3.85 -22.93
N MET A 70 4.75 4.01 -24.08
CA MET A 70 4.10 4.46 -25.31
C MET A 70 3.10 3.42 -25.83
N LEU A 71 3.45 2.13 -25.78
CA LEU A 71 2.54 1.03 -26.10
C LEU A 71 1.35 0.99 -25.14
N CYS A 72 1.58 1.13 -23.83
CA CYS A 72 0.50 1.22 -22.85
C CYS A 72 -0.43 2.41 -23.12
N ALA A 73 0.11 3.58 -23.46
CA ALA A 73 -0.68 4.76 -23.79
C ALA A 73 -1.52 4.52 -25.06
N LEU A 74 -0.93 3.90 -26.09
CA LEU A 74 -1.60 3.56 -27.33
C LEU A 74 -2.73 2.56 -27.09
N PHE A 75 -2.47 1.45 -26.35
CA PHE A 75 -3.50 0.47 -26.01
C PHE A 75 -4.64 1.10 -25.21
N ASN A 76 -4.34 1.92 -24.21
CA ASN A 76 -5.36 2.64 -23.45
C ASN A 76 -6.18 3.59 -24.35
N GLY A 77 -5.54 4.31 -25.26
CA GLY A 77 -6.21 5.22 -26.18
C GLY A 77 -7.12 4.51 -27.20
N LEU A 78 -6.72 3.32 -27.66
CA LEU A 78 -7.47 2.55 -28.66
C LEU A 78 -8.61 1.72 -28.06
N PHE A 79 -8.38 1.10 -26.90
CA PHE A 79 -9.30 0.09 -26.34
C PHE A 79 -10.10 0.58 -25.14
N LEU A 80 -9.66 1.64 -24.45
CA LEU A 80 -10.41 2.17 -23.33
C LEU A 80 -11.44 3.18 -23.83
N PRO A 81 -12.74 2.89 -23.74
CA PRO A 81 -13.76 3.86 -24.11
C PRO A 81 -13.66 5.10 -23.20
N ALA A 82 -13.99 6.26 -23.75
CA ALA A 82 -13.99 7.53 -23.01
C ALA A 82 -15.10 7.54 -21.93
N TRP A 83 -14.85 6.83 -20.83
CA TRP A 83 -15.79 6.73 -19.72
C TRP A 83 -15.79 8.02 -18.92
N LYS A 84 -16.90 8.73 -18.91
CA LYS A 84 -17.11 9.82 -17.95
C LYS A 84 -17.27 9.21 -16.57
N LEU A 85 -16.24 9.31 -15.72
CA LEU A 85 -16.22 8.78 -14.36
C LEU A 85 -17.24 9.48 -13.45
N SER A 86 -17.57 10.73 -13.75
CA SER A 86 -18.58 11.50 -13.04
C SER A 86 -19.70 11.90 -13.99
N THR A 87 -20.93 11.64 -13.61
CA THR A 87 -22.14 12.16 -14.28
C THR A 87 -22.38 13.63 -13.94
N VAL A 88 -21.76 14.14 -12.89
CA VAL A 88 -21.84 15.53 -12.45
C VAL A 88 -20.51 16.22 -12.78
N LYS A 89 -20.56 17.25 -13.60
CA LYS A 89 -19.45 18.16 -13.89
C LYS A 89 -19.20 19.09 -12.68
N ALA A 90 -18.91 18.52 -11.51
CA ALA A 90 -18.49 19.33 -10.40
C ALA A 90 -17.05 19.78 -10.64
N PRO A 91 -16.72 21.06 -10.49
CA PRO A 91 -15.35 21.54 -10.58
C PRO A 91 -14.49 20.83 -9.52
N VAL A 92 -13.21 20.56 -9.82
CA VAL A 92 -12.28 19.87 -8.93
C VAL A 92 -12.28 20.48 -7.52
N ARG A 93 -12.41 21.78 -7.44
CA ARG A 93 -12.50 22.55 -6.17
C ARG A 93 -13.71 22.14 -5.32
N GLU A 94 -14.86 21.89 -5.95
CA GLU A 94 -16.06 21.43 -5.23
C GLU A 94 -15.89 19.98 -4.73
N GLY A 95 -15.31 19.11 -5.57
CA GLY A 95 -14.99 17.73 -5.18
C GLY A 95 -14.03 17.69 -4.00
N LEU A 96 -12.97 18.50 -4.00
CA LEU A 96 -12.03 18.60 -2.89
C LEU A 96 -12.71 19.19 -1.64
N GLY A 97 -13.56 20.21 -1.80
CA GLY A 97 -14.32 20.79 -0.68
C GLY A 97 -15.25 19.77 -0.02
N ARG A 98 -15.84 18.85 -0.79
CA ARG A 98 -16.66 17.73 -0.26
C ARG A 98 -15.81 16.76 0.56
N VAL A 99 -14.65 16.36 0.03
CA VAL A 99 -13.72 15.47 0.73
C VAL A 99 -13.30 16.07 2.07
N LEU A 100 -12.88 17.34 2.10
CA LEU A 100 -12.42 18.02 3.32
C LEU A 100 -13.53 18.18 4.36
N ARG A 101 -14.79 18.25 3.95
CA ARG A 101 -15.94 18.29 4.86
C ARG A 101 -16.32 16.89 5.39
N ASP A 102 -15.93 15.85 4.70
CA ASP A 102 -16.11 14.47 5.15
C ASP A 102 -15.05 14.09 6.19
N ARG A 103 -15.28 14.52 7.43
CA ARG A 103 -14.37 14.28 8.56
C ARG A 103 -14.02 12.80 8.70
N ARG A 104 -14.98 11.91 8.41
CA ARG A 104 -14.77 10.48 8.53
C ARG A 104 -13.74 9.94 7.54
N PHE A 105 -13.86 10.35 6.28
CA PHE A 105 -12.90 9.96 5.24
C PHE A 105 -11.53 10.58 5.49
N VAL A 106 -11.48 11.87 5.85
CA VAL A 106 -10.24 12.58 6.17
C VAL A 106 -9.52 11.91 7.34
N THR A 107 -10.23 11.63 8.45
CA THR A 107 -9.64 10.96 9.61
C THR A 107 -9.12 9.56 9.26
N TYR A 108 -9.86 8.80 8.44
CA TYR A 108 -9.41 7.50 7.94
C TYR A 108 -8.11 7.61 7.12
N VAL A 109 -8.03 8.54 6.17
CA VAL A 109 -6.82 8.76 5.35
C VAL A 109 -5.63 9.20 6.21
N LEU A 110 -5.85 10.09 7.18
CA LEU A 110 -4.78 10.52 8.10
C LEU A 110 -4.31 9.35 8.99
N THR A 111 -5.21 8.50 9.45
CA THR A 111 -4.83 7.30 10.22
C THR A 111 -4.02 6.33 9.37
N LEU A 112 -4.33 6.20 8.08
CA LEU A 112 -3.54 5.38 7.16
C LEU A 112 -2.10 5.87 6.96
N THR A 113 -1.76 7.09 7.34
CA THR A 113 -0.37 7.58 7.35
C THR A 113 0.54 6.62 8.14
N GLY A 114 0.10 6.15 9.32
CA GLY A 114 0.87 5.18 10.11
C GLY A 114 1.04 3.83 9.42
N TYR A 115 0.01 3.33 8.71
CA TYR A 115 0.13 2.14 7.88
C TYR A 115 1.23 2.30 6.82
N TYR A 116 1.25 3.43 6.11
CA TYR A 116 2.24 3.68 5.07
C TYR A 116 3.64 3.92 5.64
N MET A 117 3.76 4.47 6.87
CA MET A 117 5.05 4.58 7.55
C MET A 117 5.69 3.21 7.75
N LEU A 118 4.91 2.18 8.11
CA LEU A 118 5.42 0.81 8.21
C LEU A 118 5.72 0.22 6.84
N ALA A 119 4.82 0.40 5.87
CA ALA A 119 4.95 -0.18 4.53
C ALA A 119 6.22 0.27 3.80
N VAL A 120 6.62 1.54 3.92
CA VAL A 120 7.81 2.06 3.23
C VAL A 120 9.13 1.54 3.82
N GLN A 121 9.14 0.94 5.01
CA GLN A 121 10.36 0.38 5.60
C GLN A 121 10.91 -0.81 4.82
N VAL A 122 10.07 -1.46 4.02
CA VAL A 122 10.49 -2.49 3.06
C VAL A 122 11.52 -1.97 2.06
N MET A 123 11.42 -0.68 1.71
CA MET A 123 12.32 -0.05 0.76
C MET A 123 13.47 0.71 1.41
N LEU A 124 13.43 0.95 2.72
CA LEU A 124 14.44 1.72 3.44
C LEU A 124 15.24 0.85 4.42
N MET A 125 14.62 0.49 5.53
CA MET A 125 15.34 -0.10 6.67
C MET A 125 15.56 -1.61 6.52
N LEU A 126 14.58 -2.34 5.95
CA LEU A 126 14.71 -3.79 5.80
C LEU A 126 15.88 -4.20 4.88
N PRO A 127 16.10 -3.57 3.70
CA PRO A 127 17.28 -3.87 2.89
C PRO A 127 18.60 -3.60 3.61
N ILE A 128 18.68 -2.53 4.42
CA ILE A 128 19.86 -2.22 5.22
C ILE A 128 20.10 -3.34 6.24
N MET A 129 19.07 -3.75 6.97
CA MET A 129 19.17 -4.81 7.98
C MET A 129 19.55 -6.16 7.35
N VAL A 130 18.99 -6.50 6.18
CA VAL A 130 19.40 -7.72 5.44
C VAL A 130 20.86 -7.66 5.05
N ASN A 131 21.34 -6.51 4.55
CA ASN A 131 22.73 -6.32 4.19
C ASN A 131 23.66 -6.40 5.41
N ASP A 132 23.29 -5.78 6.53
CA ASP A 132 24.09 -5.75 7.75
C ASP A 132 24.26 -7.16 8.35
N ILE A 133 23.19 -7.97 8.39
CA ILE A 133 23.25 -9.36 8.90
C ILE A 133 23.95 -10.31 7.91
N ALA A 134 23.71 -10.13 6.61
CA ALA A 134 24.30 -11.00 5.59
C ALA A 134 25.76 -10.69 5.29
N GLY A 135 26.22 -9.47 5.60
CA GLY A 135 27.54 -8.98 5.19
C GLY A 135 27.70 -8.77 3.68
N THR A 136 26.61 -8.86 2.90
CA THR A 136 26.63 -8.69 1.44
C THR A 136 25.34 -8.10 0.91
N PRO A 137 25.41 -7.08 0.03
CA PRO A 137 24.22 -6.50 -0.61
C PRO A 137 23.45 -7.50 -1.49
N ALA A 138 24.13 -8.56 -1.95
CA ALA A 138 23.52 -9.60 -2.77
C ALA A 138 22.39 -10.36 -2.06
N ALA A 139 22.33 -10.34 -0.72
CA ALA A 139 21.26 -10.98 0.03
C ALA A 139 19.91 -10.27 -0.09
N VAL A 140 19.89 -8.97 -0.37
CA VAL A 140 18.67 -8.16 -0.53
C VAL A 140 17.78 -8.69 -1.66
N LYS A 141 18.36 -9.28 -2.71
CA LYS A 141 17.59 -9.91 -3.79
C LYS A 141 16.63 -10.99 -3.28
N TRP A 142 17.02 -11.73 -2.23
CA TRP A 142 16.20 -12.79 -1.66
C TRP A 142 14.98 -12.23 -0.93
N MET A 143 15.11 -11.08 -0.28
CA MET A 143 13.98 -10.36 0.33
C MET A 143 12.90 -10.03 -0.71
N TYR A 144 13.29 -9.43 -1.84
CA TYR A 144 12.35 -9.11 -2.92
C TYR A 144 11.84 -10.36 -3.65
N ALA A 145 12.66 -11.41 -3.75
CA ALA A 145 12.21 -12.70 -4.30
C ALA A 145 11.14 -13.35 -3.42
N ILE A 146 11.26 -13.28 -2.10
CA ILE A 146 10.25 -13.74 -1.14
C ILE A 146 8.96 -12.93 -1.32
N GLU A 147 9.04 -11.62 -1.38
CA GLU A 147 7.88 -10.74 -1.63
C GLU A 147 7.14 -11.15 -2.91
N ALA A 148 7.87 -11.25 -4.01
CA ALA A 148 7.30 -11.62 -5.30
C ALA A 148 6.66 -13.01 -5.25
N CYS A 149 7.34 -13.99 -4.67
CA CYS A 149 6.82 -15.34 -4.53
C CYS A 149 5.53 -15.38 -3.69
N LEU A 150 5.51 -14.71 -2.53
CA LEU A 150 4.33 -14.63 -1.67
C LEU A 150 3.18 -13.88 -2.37
N SER A 151 3.46 -12.77 -3.03
CA SER A 151 2.45 -12.00 -3.76
C SER A 151 1.84 -12.80 -4.90
N LEU A 152 2.65 -13.50 -5.71
CA LEU A 152 2.15 -14.27 -6.84
C LEU A 152 1.38 -15.52 -6.41
N THR A 153 1.80 -16.19 -5.33
CA THR A 153 1.20 -17.45 -4.89
C THR A 153 0.08 -17.29 -3.87
N LEU A 154 0.22 -16.39 -2.91
CA LEU A 154 -0.66 -16.29 -1.75
C LEU A 154 -1.67 -15.13 -1.81
N LEU A 155 -1.42 -14.08 -2.60
CA LEU A 155 -2.28 -12.89 -2.57
C LEU A 155 -3.72 -13.24 -2.96
N TYR A 156 -3.93 -13.95 -4.07
CA TYR A 156 -5.27 -14.33 -4.50
C TYR A 156 -5.98 -15.32 -3.54
N PRO A 157 -5.36 -16.45 -3.14
CA PRO A 157 -6.02 -17.40 -2.22
C PRO A 157 -6.29 -16.78 -0.84
N ILE A 158 -5.37 -16.01 -0.27
CA ILE A 158 -5.57 -15.34 1.03
C ILE A 158 -6.67 -14.27 0.92
N ALA A 159 -6.64 -13.45 -0.12
CA ALA A 159 -7.69 -12.45 -0.34
C ALA A 159 -9.07 -13.12 -0.42
N ARG A 160 -9.20 -14.18 -1.25
CA ARG A 160 -10.46 -14.93 -1.42
C ARG A 160 -10.93 -15.58 -0.13
N TRP A 161 -10.02 -16.19 0.63
CA TRP A 161 -10.34 -16.82 1.91
C TRP A 161 -10.79 -15.78 2.94
N SER A 162 -10.03 -14.70 3.07
CA SER A 162 -10.30 -13.63 4.04
C SER A 162 -11.58 -12.84 3.73
N GLU A 163 -11.93 -12.68 2.42
CA GLU A 163 -13.18 -12.04 2.01
C GLU A 163 -14.43 -12.82 2.47
N ARG A 164 -14.35 -14.14 2.48
CA ARG A 164 -15.46 -15.00 2.88
C ARG A 164 -15.66 -15.04 4.40
N ARG A 165 -14.60 -14.79 5.17
CA ARG A 165 -14.59 -15.04 6.61
C ARG A 165 -14.65 -13.77 7.45
N PHE A 166 -14.11 -12.66 6.94
CA PHE A 166 -13.91 -11.43 7.71
C PHE A 166 -14.42 -10.19 6.98
N ARG A 167 -14.90 -9.22 7.76
CA ARG A 167 -15.26 -7.88 7.28
C ARG A 167 -14.00 -7.12 6.87
N LEU A 168 -14.15 -6.14 5.96
CA LEU A 168 -13.03 -5.33 5.45
C LEU A 168 -12.21 -4.68 6.56
N GLU A 169 -12.89 -4.11 7.56
CA GLU A 169 -12.25 -3.44 8.67
C GLU A 169 -11.36 -4.42 9.49
N HIS A 170 -11.86 -5.64 9.76
CA HIS A 170 -11.10 -6.64 10.50
C HIS A 170 -9.90 -7.16 9.68
N ARG A 171 -10.03 -7.28 8.36
CA ARG A 171 -8.93 -7.69 7.49
C ARG A 171 -7.81 -6.64 7.49
N LEU A 172 -8.16 -5.35 7.37
CA LEU A 172 -7.20 -4.26 7.45
C LEU A 172 -6.47 -4.27 8.80
N MET A 173 -7.22 -4.38 9.90
CA MET A 173 -6.63 -4.41 11.25
C MET A 173 -5.77 -5.66 11.49
N ALA A 174 -6.21 -6.84 11.07
CA ALA A 174 -5.46 -8.08 11.24
C ALA A 174 -4.16 -8.06 10.44
N GLY A 175 -4.19 -7.58 9.19
CA GLY A 175 -2.99 -7.44 8.37
C GLY A 175 -2.02 -6.41 8.96
N LEU A 176 -2.51 -5.24 9.39
CA LEU A 176 -1.68 -4.23 10.04
C LEU A 176 -1.11 -4.74 11.38
N PHE A 177 -1.86 -5.53 12.13
CA PHE A 177 -1.37 -6.17 13.36
C PHE A 177 -0.19 -7.10 13.07
N LEU A 178 -0.30 -7.95 12.05
CA LEU A 178 0.81 -8.84 11.64
C LEU A 178 2.04 -8.04 11.18
N MET A 179 1.84 -6.97 10.41
CA MET A 179 2.92 -6.08 9.98
C MET A 179 3.62 -5.44 11.19
N THR A 180 2.84 -4.93 12.14
CA THR A 180 3.35 -4.30 13.36
C THR A 180 4.12 -5.30 14.24
N LEU A 181 3.52 -6.47 14.46
CA LEU A 181 4.12 -7.52 15.31
C LEU A 181 5.41 -8.07 14.72
N SER A 182 5.50 -8.19 13.40
CA SER A 182 6.71 -8.67 12.72
C SER A 182 7.85 -7.65 12.73
N MET A 183 7.54 -6.35 12.76
CA MET A 183 8.58 -5.32 12.79
C MET A 183 9.26 -5.13 14.13
N MET A 184 8.55 -5.31 15.25
CA MET A 184 9.10 -5.04 16.58
C MET A 184 10.36 -5.84 16.92
N PRO A 185 10.45 -7.15 16.66
CA PRO A 185 11.61 -7.95 17.05
C PRO A 185 12.79 -7.86 16.07
N ILE A 186 12.68 -7.11 14.93
CA ILE A 186 13.74 -7.07 13.91
C ILE A 186 15.07 -6.56 14.48
N GLY A 187 15.05 -5.60 15.39
CA GLY A 187 16.25 -5.08 16.03
C GLY A 187 16.98 -6.07 16.95
N LEU A 188 16.32 -7.17 17.32
CA LEU A 188 16.88 -8.21 18.19
C LEU A 188 17.37 -9.44 17.41
N VAL A 189 17.20 -9.44 16.09
CA VAL A 189 17.51 -10.58 15.22
C VAL A 189 18.99 -10.58 14.85
N ASN A 190 19.61 -11.76 14.98
CA ASN A 190 21.02 -11.96 14.68
C ASN A 190 21.28 -12.92 13.50
N THR A 191 20.24 -13.53 12.94
CA THR A 191 20.37 -14.49 11.84
C THR A 191 19.45 -14.13 10.66
N LEU A 192 19.93 -14.38 9.44
CA LEU A 192 19.13 -14.17 8.23
C LEU A 192 17.83 -14.99 8.22
N GLN A 193 17.86 -16.20 8.78
CA GLN A 193 16.67 -17.05 8.83
C GLN A 193 15.58 -16.43 9.70
N GLN A 194 15.92 -15.89 10.86
CA GLN A 194 14.97 -15.19 11.72
C GLN A 194 14.43 -13.94 11.02
N LEU A 195 15.32 -13.15 10.41
CA LEU A 195 14.92 -11.94 9.68
C LEU A 195 13.96 -12.26 8.52
N PHE A 196 14.27 -13.25 7.70
CA PHE A 196 13.38 -13.65 6.60
C PHE A 196 12.04 -14.20 7.08
N THR A 197 11.99 -14.87 8.23
CA THR A 197 10.73 -15.30 8.84
C THR A 197 9.85 -14.10 9.21
N LEU A 198 10.44 -13.05 9.80
CA LEU A 198 9.73 -11.82 10.12
C LEU A 198 9.29 -11.07 8.86
N ILE A 199 10.14 -11.01 7.84
CA ILE A 199 9.82 -10.44 6.54
C ILE A 199 8.65 -11.19 5.88
N CYS A 200 8.65 -12.52 5.88
CA CYS A 200 7.50 -13.30 5.39
C CYS A 200 6.21 -12.97 6.16
N THR A 201 6.29 -12.86 7.48
CA THR A 201 5.13 -12.49 8.33
C THR A 201 4.63 -11.09 7.98
N PHE A 202 5.54 -10.14 7.76
CA PHE A 202 5.21 -8.79 7.32
C PHE A 202 4.47 -8.79 5.97
N TYR A 203 4.99 -9.51 4.98
CA TYR A 203 4.35 -9.59 3.66
C TYR A 203 3.00 -10.30 3.70
N ILE A 204 2.82 -11.33 4.52
CA ILE A 204 1.52 -11.97 4.74
C ILE A 204 0.53 -10.94 5.32
N GLY A 205 0.96 -10.13 6.28
CA GLY A 205 0.17 -9.03 6.81
C GLY A 205 -0.22 -8.02 5.73
N SER A 206 0.73 -7.61 4.89
CA SER A 206 0.51 -6.70 3.77
C SER A 206 -0.49 -7.27 2.75
N ILE A 207 -0.34 -8.54 2.37
CA ILE A 207 -1.26 -9.26 1.45
C ILE A 207 -2.70 -9.25 1.96
N ILE A 208 -2.91 -9.32 3.27
CA ILE A 208 -4.24 -9.27 3.89
C ILE A 208 -4.76 -7.82 3.94
N ALA A 209 -3.90 -6.88 4.34
CA ALA A 209 -4.29 -5.49 4.59
C ALA A 209 -4.54 -4.70 3.30
N GLU A 210 -3.69 -4.86 2.30
CA GLU A 210 -3.64 -3.97 1.12
C GLU A 210 -4.92 -4.00 0.29
N PRO A 211 -5.45 -5.17 -0.14
CA PRO A 211 -6.71 -5.22 -0.88
C PRO A 211 -7.90 -4.73 -0.05
N ALA A 212 -7.87 -4.98 1.28
CA ALA A 212 -8.89 -4.51 2.19
C ALA A 212 -8.87 -2.98 2.33
N ARG A 213 -7.68 -2.39 2.43
CA ARG A 213 -7.46 -0.94 2.47
C ARG A 213 -7.98 -0.24 1.21
N GLU A 214 -7.62 -0.74 0.02
CA GLU A 214 -8.09 -0.18 -1.25
C GLU A 214 -9.62 -0.28 -1.38
N THR A 215 -10.18 -1.44 -1.05
CA THR A 215 -11.63 -1.66 -1.09
C THR A 215 -12.36 -0.77 -0.09
N LEU A 216 -11.80 -0.59 1.11
CA LEU A 216 -12.39 0.25 2.16
C LEU A 216 -12.34 1.73 1.77
N SER A 217 -11.20 2.21 1.26
CA SER A 217 -11.07 3.56 0.70
C SER A 217 -12.12 3.83 -0.38
N ALA A 218 -12.30 2.86 -1.28
CA ALA A 218 -13.30 2.93 -2.35
C ALA A 218 -14.75 2.91 -1.85
N SER A 219 -15.01 2.18 -0.74
CA SER A 219 -16.36 2.07 -0.15
C SER A 219 -16.77 3.30 0.66
N LEU A 220 -15.79 4.02 1.20
CA LEU A 220 -16.00 5.26 1.96
C LEU A 220 -16.15 6.48 1.02
N ALA A 221 -15.72 6.37 -0.23
CA ALA A 221 -15.76 7.47 -1.19
C ALA A 221 -17.17 7.79 -1.66
N ASP A 222 -17.55 9.09 -1.66
CA ASP A 222 -18.80 9.55 -2.26
C ASP A 222 -18.81 9.28 -3.77
N ALA A 223 -19.88 8.64 -4.24
CA ALA A 223 -20.08 8.31 -5.66
C ALA A 223 -20.02 9.52 -6.60
N ARG A 224 -20.42 10.70 -6.10
CA ARG A 224 -20.48 11.95 -6.87
C ARG A 224 -19.11 12.60 -7.08
N ALA A 225 -18.13 12.32 -6.21
CA ALA A 225 -16.80 12.93 -6.22
C ALA A 225 -15.67 11.90 -6.15
N ARG A 226 -15.88 10.65 -6.62
CA ARG A 226 -14.94 9.53 -6.48
C ARG A 226 -13.51 9.85 -6.85
N GLY A 227 -13.28 10.57 -7.95
CA GLY A 227 -11.94 10.96 -8.37
C GLY A 227 -11.22 11.80 -7.31
N SER A 228 -11.91 12.77 -6.71
CA SER A 228 -11.36 13.61 -5.64
C SER A 228 -11.07 12.80 -4.37
N TYR A 229 -11.95 11.86 -4.01
CA TYR A 229 -11.73 10.95 -2.88
C TYR A 229 -10.53 10.03 -3.10
N MET A 230 -10.41 9.43 -4.29
CA MET A 230 -9.26 8.56 -4.61
C MET A 230 -7.96 9.35 -4.69
N GLY A 231 -7.99 10.56 -5.25
CA GLY A 231 -6.83 11.46 -5.23
C GLY A 231 -6.43 11.84 -3.79
N PHE A 232 -7.39 12.21 -2.95
CA PHE A 232 -7.14 12.54 -1.55
C PHE A 232 -6.62 11.34 -0.73
N SER A 233 -7.06 10.12 -1.02
CA SER A 233 -6.57 8.91 -0.33
C SER A 233 -5.06 8.70 -0.51
N ARG A 234 -4.47 9.22 -1.59
CA ARG A 234 -3.02 9.18 -1.82
C ARG A 234 -2.23 10.10 -0.91
N LEU A 235 -2.87 11.07 -0.24
CA LEU A 235 -2.20 11.89 0.79
C LEU A 235 -1.71 11.04 1.96
N GLY A 236 -2.44 9.99 2.34
CA GLY A 236 -1.98 9.04 3.36
C GLY A 236 -0.65 8.40 2.98
N LEU A 237 -0.50 7.98 1.72
CA LEU A 237 0.76 7.45 1.18
C LEU A 237 1.85 8.53 1.13
N ALA A 238 1.54 9.74 0.66
CA ALA A 238 2.51 10.81 0.55
C ALA A 238 3.05 11.23 1.93
N LEU A 239 2.15 11.44 2.90
CA LEU A 239 2.52 11.78 4.27
C LEU A 239 3.23 10.62 4.98
N GLY A 240 2.69 9.40 4.86
CA GLY A 240 3.27 8.21 5.46
C GLY A 240 4.63 7.86 4.85
N GLY A 241 4.79 8.04 3.54
CA GLY A 241 6.08 7.92 2.87
C GLY A 241 7.08 8.95 3.36
N ALA A 242 6.72 10.24 3.34
CA ALA A 242 7.60 11.31 3.80
C ALA A 242 8.04 11.13 5.26
N LEU A 243 7.10 10.87 6.16
CA LEU A 243 7.38 10.64 7.58
C LEU A 243 8.11 9.31 7.81
N GLY A 244 7.77 8.27 7.06
CA GLY A 244 8.40 6.96 7.15
C GLY A 244 9.85 6.97 6.69
N TYR A 245 10.16 7.61 5.57
CA TYR A 245 11.55 7.74 5.09
C TYR A 245 12.37 8.68 5.99
N ALA A 246 11.88 9.88 6.27
CA ALA A 246 12.60 10.84 7.10
C ALA A 246 12.72 10.37 8.56
N GLY A 247 11.60 9.93 9.15
CA GLY A 247 11.56 9.47 10.54
C GLY A 247 12.27 8.11 10.72
N GLY A 248 12.08 7.17 9.79
CA GLY A 248 12.76 5.87 9.81
C GLY A 248 14.27 6.01 9.70
N GLY A 249 14.77 6.83 8.76
CA GLY A 249 16.19 7.12 8.63
C GLY A 249 16.78 7.77 9.89
N TRP A 250 16.10 8.81 10.39
CA TRP A 250 16.52 9.49 11.62
C TRP A 250 16.55 8.54 12.85
N LEU A 251 15.52 7.71 13.01
CA LEU A 251 15.45 6.71 14.09
C LEU A 251 16.56 5.67 13.97
N PHE A 252 16.90 5.27 12.75
CA PHE A 252 17.98 4.32 12.50
C PHE A 252 19.34 4.90 12.90
N ASP A 253 19.62 6.15 12.51
CA ASP A 253 20.84 6.85 12.89
C ASP A 253 20.91 7.09 14.41
N ALA A 254 19.79 7.46 15.03
CA ALA A 254 19.69 7.64 16.48
C ALA A 254 19.91 6.30 17.23
N GLY A 255 19.35 5.19 16.73
CA GLY A 255 19.57 3.86 17.29
C GLY A 255 21.05 3.44 17.26
N LYS A 256 21.73 3.74 16.15
CA LYS A 256 23.19 3.52 16.04
C LYS A 256 23.99 4.38 17.02
N ALA A 257 23.65 5.67 17.12
CA ALA A 257 24.34 6.60 18.02
C ALA A 257 24.18 6.24 19.49
N LEU A 258 23.02 5.66 19.86
CA LEU A 258 22.70 5.24 21.22
C LEU A 258 23.12 3.79 21.54
N ASN A 259 23.71 3.06 20.58
CA ASN A 259 23.95 1.61 20.67
C ASN A 259 22.68 0.79 21.01
N GLN A 260 21.53 1.21 20.48
CA GLN A 260 20.23 0.57 20.65
C GLN A 260 19.63 0.22 19.27
N PRO A 261 20.06 -0.85 18.62
CA PRO A 261 19.59 -1.22 17.27
C PRO A 261 18.10 -1.57 17.23
N GLU A 262 17.49 -1.91 18.36
CA GLU A 262 16.07 -2.19 18.51
C GLU A 262 15.18 -0.94 18.52
N LEU A 263 15.72 0.22 18.87
CA LEU A 263 14.95 1.47 19.05
C LEU A 263 14.10 1.86 17.84
N PRO A 264 14.60 1.90 16.59
CA PRO A 264 13.80 2.28 15.44
C PRO A 264 12.64 1.30 15.20
N TRP A 265 12.86 0.01 15.43
CA TRP A 265 11.84 -1.02 15.22
C TRP A 265 10.74 -0.98 16.27
N MET A 266 11.11 -0.75 17.53
CA MET A 266 10.15 -0.55 18.61
C MET A 266 9.29 0.70 18.39
N MET A 267 9.89 1.82 17.95
CA MET A 267 9.16 3.05 17.66
C MET A 267 8.19 2.86 16.48
N LEU A 268 8.58 2.15 15.42
CA LEU A 268 7.68 1.77 14.33
C LEU A 268 6.55 0.85 14.85
N GLY A 269 6.85 -0.06 15.76
CA GLY A 269 5.84 -0.87 16.45
C GLY A 269 4.81 -0.01 17.18
N VAL A 270 5.26 1.02 17.92
CA VAL A 270 4.37 1.97 18.59
C VAL A 270 3.49 2.69 17.59
N VAL A 271 4.04 3.18 16.47
CA VAL A 271 3.26 3.81 15.39
C VAL A 271 2.20 2.84 14.85
N GLY A 272 2.56 1.59 14.62
CA GLY A 272 1.62 0.55 14.17
C GLY A 272 0.48 0.30 15.17
N PHE A 273 0.78 0.17 16.45
CA PHE A 273 -0.22 0.01 17.51
C PHE A 273 -1.13 1.23 17.65
N MET A 274 -0.58 2.43 17.60
CA MET A 274 -1.38 3.66 17.62
C MET A 274 -2.32 3.75 16.42
N THR A 275 -1.84 3.34 15.25
CA THR A 275 -2.65 3.25 14.02
C THR A 275 -3.78 2.22 14.18
N LEU A 276 -3.50 1.05 14.76
CA LEU A 276 -4.50 0.03 15.06
C LEU A 276 -5.56 0.53 16.02
N LEU A 277 -5.17 1.19 17.11
CA LEU A 277 -6.10 1.78 18.09
C LEU A 277 -6.98 2.84 17.45
N ALA A 278 -6.39 3.70 16.61
CA ALA A 278 -7.14 4.74 15.90
C ALA A 278 -8.17 4.13 14.91
N LEU A 279 -7.79 3.11 14.15
CA LEU A 279 -8.71 2.39 13.26
C LEU A 279 -9.81 1.68 14.06
N TRP A 280 -9.45 0.99 15.12
CA TRP A 280 -10.41 0.31 15.99
C TRP A 280 -11.45 1.28 16.57
N TRP A 281 -11.00 2.42 17.07
CA TRP A 281 -11.88 3.47 17.60
C TRP A 281 -12.82 4.02 16.53
N GLN A 282 -12.32 4.33 15.33
CA GLN A 282 -13.12 4.82 14.21
C GLN A 282 -14.20 3.82 13.77
N PHE A 283 -13.88 2.53 13.76
CA PHE A 283 -14.83 1.49 13.34
C PHE A 283 -15.79 1.08 14.45
N SER A 284 -15.41 1.21 15.72
CA SER A 284 -16.32 0.95 16.86
C SER A 284 -17.43 2.00 16.95
N GLN A 285 -17.12 3.27 16.71
CA GLN A 285 -18.14 4.32 16.68
C GLN A 285 -19.21 4.09 15.60
N LYS A 286 -18.83 3.49 14.47
CA LYS A 286 -19.79 3.12 13.42
C LYS A 286 -20.82 2.11 13.89
N ARG A 287 -20.42 1.16 14.72
CA ARG A 287 -21.34 0.14 15.25
C ARG A 287 -22.35 0.75 16.21
N SER A 288 -21.93 1.66 17.06
CA SER A 288 -22.84 2.35 18.00
C SER A 288 -23.87 3.22 17.26
N ALA A 289 -23.46 3.92 16.20
CA ALA A 289 -24.36 4.76 15.42
C ALA A 289 -25.39 3.95 14.58
N SER A 290 -25.02 2.77 14.08
CA SER A 290 -25.96 1.89 13.34
C SER A 290 -26.87 1.09 14.26
N GLY A 291 -26.45 0.75 15.47
CA GLY A 291 -27.28 0.06 16.47
C GLY A 291 -28.34 0.94 17.12
N MET A 292 -28.21 2.27 17.05
CA MET A 292 -29.24 3.22 17.52
C MET A 292 -30.35 3.48 16.48
N LEU A 293 -30.21 2.96 15.25
CA LEU A 293 -31.20 3.14 14.18
C LEU A 293 -32.08 1.91 13.92
N GLU A 294 -31.97 0.86 14.74
CA GLU A 294 -32.98 -0.18 14.83
C GLU A 294 -33.81 0.00 16.14
N PRO A 295 -34.88 0.81 16.12
CA PRO A 295 -35.90 0.69 17.14
C PRO A 295 -36.74 -0.54 16.79
N GLY A 296 -36.87 -1.46 17.75
CA GLY A 296 -37.66 -2.66 17.79
C GLY A 296 -38.72 -2.87 16.71
N ALA A 297 -38.59 -3.96 16.00
CA ALA A 297 -39.71 -4.69 15.41
C ALA A 297 -39.76 -6.08 16.02
#